data_ea9f80fcaf5c26b367f12435c05578e6
#
_entry.id   ea9f80fcaf5c26b367f12435c05578e6
#
_cell.length_a   1.000
_cell.length_b   1.000
_cell.length_c   1.000
_cell.angle_alpha   90.00
_cell.angle_beta   90.00
_cell.angle_gamma   90.00
#
_symmetry.space_group_name_H-M   'P 1'
#
loop_
_entity.id
_entity.type
_entity.pdbx_description
1 polymer ?
#
loop_
_entity_poly.entity_id
_entity_poly.type
_entity_poly.pdbx_seq_one_letter_code
_entity_poly.pdbx_strand_id
1 'polypeptide(L)'
;MRKDMDKTVIRIIQDYCFNSDASVLSNEFVLTVSPLIVKFIEQGELGLGALRKILQKRKDFFIANDLDITAFCKGLHKKLNYEISFYTDISFYDSIISFKRKVENGNYRGFPKNSTSEDTLRSTLSIYIQQETFCEPRSGAGNSDITVPSEKVIIETKLWKGKEYYNSGFPELNDYLEKANYDEGYYIVFDYNKNPNQVIQAHGEFFDKIYERKLIHVVFIRMNLITPSQLYKADKKNSALI
;
A
#
# COMPACT_ATOMS: atom_id res chain seq x y z
N MET A 1 7.92 8.17 -13.73
CA MET A 1 7.59 6.95 -12.97
C MET A 1 6.98 5.83 -13.83
N ARG A 2 5.79 5.98 -14.45
CA ARG A 2 5.16 4.93 -15.28
C ARG A 2 6.05 4.41 -16.42
N LYS A 3 6.73 5.30 -17.19
CA LYS A 3 7.64 4.92 -18.29
C LYS A 3 8.88 4.15 -17.83
N ASP A 4 9.36 4.38 -16.62
CA ASP A 4 10.56 3.73 -16.12
C ASP A 4 10.24 2.34 -15.55
N MET A 5 9.07 2.19 -14.94
CA MET A 5 8.56 0.88 -14.50
C MET A 5 8.28 -0.04 -15.69
N ASP A 6 7.67 0.47 -16.77
CA ASP A 6 7.47 -0.28 -18.02
C ASP A 6 8.79 -0.82 -18.57
N LYS A 7 9.83 0.01 -18.63
CA LYS A 7 11.16 -0.39 -19.11
C LYS A 7 11.80 -1.43 -18.20
N THR A 8 11.65 -1.30 -16.89
CA THR A 8 12.18 -2.25 -15.90
C THR A 8 11.52 -3.61 -16.05
N VAL A 9 10.20 -3.67 -16.14
CA VAL A 9 9.46 -4.93 -16.34
C VAL A 9 9.83 -5.59 -17.66
N ILE A 10 9.91 -4.80 -18.75
CA ILE A 10 10.36 -5.31 -20.06
C ILE A 10 11.74 -5.91 -19.95
N ARG A 11 12.68 -5.22 -19.31
CA ARG A 11 14.05 -5.73 -19.11
C ARG A 11 14.06 -7.02 -18.31
N ILE A 12 13.34 -7.11 -17.21
CA ILE A 12 13.25 -8.32 -16.37
C ILE A 12 12.73 -9.49 -17.18
N ILE A 13 11.67 -9.30 -17.99
CA ILE A 13 11.11 -10.35 -18.83
C ILE A 13 12.13 -10.76 -19.90
N GLN A 14 12.80 -9.80 -20.53
CA GLN A 14 13.85 -10.08 -21.52
C GLN A 14 15.01 -10.85 -20.91
N ASP A 15 15.55 -10.38 -19.77
CA ASP A 15 16.65 -11.05 -19.06
C ASP A 15 16.27 -12.47 -18.65
N TYR A 16 15.06 -12.67 -18.17
CA TYR A 16 14.57 -14.01 -17.82
C TYR A 16 14.45 -14.92 -19.03
N CYS A 17 13.95 -14.39 -20.14
CA CYS A 17 13.78 -15.15 -21.38
C CYS A 17 15.11 -15.46 -22.07
N PHE A 18 16.10 -14.56 -22.00
CA PHE A 18 17.40 -14.75 -22.63
C PHE A 18 18.40 -15.54 -21.78
N ASN A 19 18.28 -15.48 -20.45
CA ASN A 19 19.22 -16.12 -19.52
C ASN A 19 18.71 -17.48 -18.94
N SER A 20 17.51 -17.89 -19.30
CA SER A 20 16.97 -19.23 -18.97
C SER A 20 16.90 -20.07 -20.23
N ASP A 21 16.79 -21.40 -20.07
CA ASP A 21 16.55 -22.35 -21.19
C ASP A 21 15.26 -22.02 -21.98
N ALA A 22 14.49 -21.05 -21.51
CA ALA A 22 13.36 -20.45 -22.20
C ALA A 22 13.78 -19.36 -23.22
N SER A 23 14.97 -19.43 -23.76
CA SER A 23 15.58 -18.50 -24.73
C SER A 23 14.81 -18.31 -26.05
N VAL A 24 13.66 -18.93 -26.19
CA VAL A 24 12.81 -18.95 -27.40
C VAL A 24 11.71 -17.90 -27.39
N LEU A 25 11.58 -17.12 -26.30
CA LEU A 25 10.53 -16.11 -26.25
C LEU A 25 10.88 -14.91 -27.14
N SER A 26 10.08 -14.73 -28.20
CA SER A 26 10.26 -13.64 -29.14
C SER A 26 10.05 -12.26 -28.51
N ASN A 27 10.70 -11.23 -29.05
CA ASN A 27 10.44 -9.85 -28.67
C ASN A 27 8.95 -9.48 -28.75
N GLU A 28 8.21 -10.07 -29.68
CA GLU A 28 6.78 -9.90 -29.82
C GLU A 28 6.01 -10.42 -28.59
N PHE A 29 6.38 -11.58 -28.04
CA PHE A 29 5.81 -12.09 -26.79
C PHE A 29 6.06 -11.12 -25.64
N VAL A 30 7.29 -10.66 -25.45
CA VAL A 30 7.66 -9.71 -24.40
C VAL A 30 6.86 -8.42 -24.53
N LEU A 31 6.79 -7.84 -25.71
CA LEU A 31 6.04 -6.60 -25.98
C LEU A 31 4.52 -6.76 -25.74
N THR A 32 3.97 -7.95 -25.96
CA THR A 32 2.55 -8.21 -25.74
C THR A 32 2.23 -8.49 -24.26
N VAL A 33 3.12 -9.15 -23.54
CA VAL A 33 2.89 -9.57 -22.14
C VAL A 33 3.26 -8.49 -21.14
N SER A 34 4.31 -7.72 -21.42
CA SER A 34 4.79 -6.68 -20.47
C SER A 34 3.74 -5.65 -20.08
N PRO A 35 2.94 -5.06 -20.99
CA PRO A 35 1.90 -4.09 -20.61
C PRO A 35 0.81 -4.70 -19.72
N LEU A 36 0.51 -6.00 -19.90
CA LEU A 36 -0.45 -6.70 -19.07
C LEU A 36 0.10 -6.93 -17.66
N ILE A 37 1.37 -7.29 -17.55
CA ILE A 37 2.05 -7.46 -16.26
C ILE A 37 2.12 -6.13 -15.51
N VAL A 38 2.51 -5.04 -16.17
CA VAL A 38 2.53 -3.70 -15.58
C VAL A 38 1.16 -3.33 -15.02
N LYS A 39 0.10 -3.55 -15.79
CA LYS A 39 -1.28 -3.29 -15.34
C LYS A 39 -1.64 -4.07 -14.07
N PHE A 40 -1.23 -5.35 -13.97
CA PHE A 40 -1.50 -6.16 -12.77
C PHE A 40 -0.67 -5.70 -11.57
N ILE A 41 0.57 -5.26 -11.78
CA ILE A 41 1.41 -4.67 -10.73
C ILE A 41 0.77 -3.39 -10.20
N GLU A 42 0.31 -2.50 -11.08
CA GLU A 42 -0.39 -1.26 -10.71
C GLU A 42 -1.68 -1.51 -9.91
N GLN A 43 -2.35 -2.61 -10.18
CA GLN A 43 -3.54 -3.04 -9.45
C GLN A 43 -3.23 -3.74 -8.12
N GLY A 44 -1.95 -3.91 -7.78
CA GLY A 44 -1.51 -4.65 -6.59
C GLY A 44 -1.75 -6.17 -6.68
N GLU A 45 -2.00 -6.68 -7.88
CA GLU A 45 -2.39 -8.07 -8.14
C GLU A 45 -1.25 -8.94 -8.69
N LEU A 46 0.02 -8.62 -8.40
CA LEU A 46 1.12 -9.46 -8.85
C LEU A 46 1.17 -10.77 -8.04
N GLY A 47 0.14 -11.60 -8.21
CA GLY A 47 0.10 -12.96 -7.70
C GLY A 47 0.43 -13.98 -8.79
N LEU A 48 0.92 -15.15 -8.39
CA LEU A 48 1.17 -16.27 -9.29
C LEU A 48 -0.07 -16.64 -10.14
N GLY A 49 -1.25 -16.54 -9.54
CA GLY A 49 -2.52 -16.80 -10.23
C GLY A 49 -2.86 -15.76 -11.30
N ALA A 50 -2.59 -14.47 -11.06
CA ALA A 50 -2.78 -13.41 -12.02
C ALA A 50 -1.81 -13.56 -13.20
N LEU A 51 -0.54 -13.80 -12.93
CA LEU A 51 0.48 -14.05 -13.93
C LEU A 51 0.11 -15.28 -14.81
N ARG A 52 -0.35 -16.36 -14.17
CA ARG A 52 -0.81 -17.57 -14.89
C ARG A 52 -1.98 -17.25 -15.85
N LYS A 53 -2.95 -16.44 -15.44
CA LYS A 53 -4.08 -16.03 -16.31
C LYS A 53 -3.60 -15.25 -17.52
N ILE A 54 -2.58 -14.38 -17.36
CA ILE A 54 -1.99 -13.63 -18.46
C ILE A 54 -1.33 -14.58 -19.45
N LEU A 55 -0.50 -15.49 -18.95
CA LEU A 55 0.28 -16.41 -19.78
C LEU A 55 -0.60 -17.48 -20.45
N GLN A 56 -1.71 -17.89 -19.84
CA GLN A 56 -2.68 -18.80 -20.45
C GLN A 56 -3.30 -18.26 -21.75
N LYS A 57 -3.35 -16.93 -21.92
CA LYS A 57 -3.79 -16.33 -23.19
C LYS A 57 -2.83 -16.61 -24.35
N ARG A 58 -1.62 -17.08 -24.05
CA ARG A 58 -0.60 -17.48 -25.02
C ARG A 58 -0.28 -18.97 -24.95
N LYS A 59 -1.27 -19.78 -24.53
CA LYS A 59 -1.13 -21.22 -24.38
C LYS A 59 -0.57 -21.90 -25.66
N ASP A 60 -1.04 -21.46 -26.81
CA ASP A 60 -0.60 -22.02 -28.09
C ASP A 60 0.90 -21.78 -28.33
N PHE A 61 1.43 -20.66 -27.94
CA PHE A 61 2.86 -20.37 -28.01
C PHE A 61 3.67 -21.34 -27.14
N PHE A 62 3.22 -21.61 -25.89
CA PHE A 62 3.92 -22.51 -24.98
C PHE A 62 3.89 -23.94 -25.49
N ILE A 63 2.77 -24.40 -26.06
CA ILE A 63 2.64 -25.72 -26.67
C ILE A 63 3.55 -25.86 -27.89
N ALA A 64 3.57 -24.83 -28.77
CA ALA A 64 4.38 -24.84 -29.97
C ALA A 64 5.89 -24.90 -29.71
N ASN A 65 6.34 -24.45 -28.54
CA ASN A 65 7.75 -24.41 -28.13
C ASN A 65 8.09 -25.44 -27.03
N ASP A 66 7.20 -26.38 -26.74
CA ASP A 66 7.36 -27.42 -25.70
C ASP A 66 7.73 -26.81 -24.30
N LEU A 67 7.11 -25.70 -23.94
CA LEU A 67 7.36 -24.99 -22.70
C LEU A 67 6.29 -25.28 -21.64
N ASP A 68 6.72 -25.65 -20.43
CA ASP A 68 5.80 -25.75 -19.28
C ASP A 68 5.41 -24.36 -18.77
N ILE A 69 4.18 -23.97 -19.06
CA ILE A 69 3.59 -22.69 -18.63
C ILE A 69 3.63 -22.50 -17.09
N THR A 70 3.51 -23.59 -16.33
CA THR A 70 3.50 -23.54 -14.87
C THR A 70 4.90 -23.29 -14.32
N ALA A 71 5.90 -23.99 -14.83
CA ALA A 71 7.30 -23.79 -14.45
C ALA A 71 7.78 -22.40 -14.85
N PHE A 72 7.47 -21.95 -16.06
CA PHE A 72 7.78 -20.60 -16.54
C PHE A 72 7.12 -19.53 -15.65
N CYS A 73 5.83 -19.67 -15.35
CA CYS A 73 5.09 -18.75 -14.51
C CYS A 73 5.69 -18.63 -13.10
N LYS A 74 6.08 -19.74 -12.48
CA LYS A 74 6.75 -19.76 -11.17
C LYS A 74 8.10 -19.06 -11.21
N GLY A 75 8.90 -19.32 -12.23
CA GLY A 75 10.22 -18.71 -12.40
C GLY A 75 10.12 -17.21 -12.62
N LEU A 76 9.25 -16.76 -13.52
CA LEU A 76 9.02 -15.35 -13.81
C LEU A 76 8.43 -14.62 -12.60
N HIS A 77 7.48 -15.23 -11.88
CA HIS A 77 6.92 -14.66 -10.64
C HIS A 77 8.00 -14.47 -9.57
N LYS A 78 8.87 -15.47 -9.38
CA LYS A 78 9.99 -15.35 -8.44
C LYS A 78 10.94 -14.22 -8.83
N LYS A 79 11.30 -14.12 -10.11
CA LYS A 79 12.18 -13.07 -10.63
C LYS A 79 11.56 -11.68 -10.51
N LEU A 80 10.30 -11.53 -10.93
CA LEU A 80 9.57 -10.28 -10.83
C LEU A 80 9.42 -9.82 -9.38
N ASN A 81 9.07 -10.68 -8.45
CA ASN A 81 8.97 -10.31 -7.04
C ASN A 81 10.32 -9.90 -6.46
N TYR A 82 11.39 -10.61 -6.81
CA TYR A 82 12.73 -10.27 -6.37
C TYR A 82 13.18 -8.91 -6.92
N GLU A 83 13.08 -8.70 -8.23
CA GLU A 83 13.56 -7.46 -8.87
C GLU A 83 12.63 -6.28 -8.59
N ILE A 84 11.31 -6.49 -8.55
CA ILE A 84 10.35 -5.44 -8.20
C ILE A 84 10.56 -4.99 -6.75
N SER A 85 10.89 -5.88 -5.82
CA SER A 85 11.26 -5.49 -4.46
C SER A 85 12.53 -4.61 -4.40
N PHE A 86 13.38 -4.67 -5.42
CA PHE A 86 14.59 -3.83 -5.53
C PHE A 86 14.37 -2.53 -6.32
N TYR A 87 13.45 -2.51 -7.28
CA TYR A 87 13.26 -1.42 -8.25
C TYR A 87 11.94 -0.69 -8.15
N THR A 88 10.95 -1.25 -7.49
CA THR A 88 9.88 -0.44 -6.99
C THR A 88 10.40 0.18 -5.69
N ASP A 89 10.88 1.40 -5.80
CA ASP A 89 10.43 2.38 -4.85
C ASP A 89 8.92 2.29 -4.85
N ILE A 90 8.40 1.38 -4.02
CA ILE A 90 7.00 1.46 -3.60
C ILE A 90 6.95 2.88 -3.11
N SER A 91 6.23 3.75 -3.81
CA SER A 91 6.19 5.15 -3.41
C SER A 91 5.83 5.12 -1.93
N PHE A 92 6.39 5.99 -1.15
CA PHE A 92 6.08 6.03 0.28
C PHE A 92 4.57 6.01 0.51
N TYR A 93 3.84 6.68 -0.35
CA TYR A 93 2.39 6.63 -0.46
C TYR A 93 1.82 5.20 -0.58
N ASP A 94 2.35 4.39 -1.48
CA ASP A 94 1.88 3.00 -1.67
C ASP A 94 2.17 2.13 -0.45
N SER A 95 3.26 2.41 0.28
CA SER A 95 3.55 1.77 1.57
C SER A 95 2.47 2.07 2.60
N ILE A 96 2.04 3.33 2.72
CA ILE A 96 0.96 3.75 3.63
C ILE A 96 -0.37 3.10 3.23
N ILE A 97 -0.72 3.09 1.94
CA ILE A 97 -1.95 2.46 1.45
C ILE A 97 -1.93 0.93 1.64
N SER A 98 -0.78 0.31 1.42
CA SER A 98 -0.59 -1.12 1.68
C SER A 98 -0.76 -1.46 3.17
N PHE A 99 -0.19 -0.64 4.06
CA PHE A 99 -0.38 -0.75 5.50
C PHE A 99 -1.87 -0.67 5.87
N LYS A 100 -2.57 0.40 5.41
CA LYS A 100 -4.01 0.56 5.61
C LYS A 100 -4.77 -0.70 5.20
N ARG A 101 -4.58 -1.19 3.97
CA ARG A 101 -5.25 -2.38 3.45
C ARG A 101 -4.98 -3.63 4.30
N LYS A 102 -3.75 -3.84 4.76
CA LYS A 102 -3.40 -5.00 5.59
C LYS A 102 -4.07 -4.93 6.95
N VAL A 103 -4.11 -3.76 7.56
CA VAL A 103 -4.78 -3.55 8.84
C VAL A 103 -6.28 -3.82 8.72
N GLU A 104 -6.94 -3.20 7.75
CA GLU A 104 -8.38 -3.29 7.54
C GLU A 104 -8.85 -4.68 7.12
N ASN A 105 -8.07 -5.40 6.33
CA ASN A 105 -8.38 -6.79 5.95
C ASN A 105 -8.05 -7.82 7.04
N GLY A 106 -7.62 -7.38 8.24
CA GLY A 106 -7.28 -8.26 9.34
C GLY A 106 -6.07 -9.15 9.11
N ASN A 107 -5.29 -8.90 8.05
CA ASN A 107 -4.08 -9.66 7.73
C ASN A 107 -2.91 -9.30 8.65
N TYR A 108 -3.02 -8.22 9.38
CA TYR A 108 -2.03 -7.81 10.37
C TYR A 108 -2.44 -8.27 11.77
N ARG A 109 -1.95 -9.45 12.17
CA ARG A 109 -2.33 -10.08 13.45
C ARG A 109 -1.77 -9.37 14.70
N GLY A 110 -0.86 -8.42 14.52
CA GLY A 110 -0.21 -7.67 15.59
C GLY A 110 -1.02 -6.49 16.12
N PHE A 111 -2.08 -6.05 15.42
CA PHE A 111 -2.89 -4.94 15.89
C PHE A 111 -3.88 -5.37 16.96
N PRO A 112 -3.90 -4.72 18.11
CA PRO A 112 -4.93 -4.95 19.12
C PRO A 112 -6.30 -4.64 18.54
N LYS A 113 -7.25 -5.53 18.72
CA LYS A 113 -8.64 -5.33 18.28
C LYS A 113 -9.39 -4.30 19.13
N ASN A 114 -8.83 -3.94 20.28
CA ASN A 114 -9.40 -2.98 21.23
C ASN A 114 -8.54 -1.73 21.25
N SER A 115 -9.12 -0.59 21.61
CA SER A 115 -8.43 0.70 21.62
C SER A 115 -7.07 0.59 22.31
N THR A 116 -6.03 0.88 21.55
CA THR A 116 -4.66 0.89 22.02
C THR A 116 -4.15 2.33 22.11
N SER A 117 -2.98 2.53 22.67
CA SER A 117 -2.36 3.87 22.68
C SER A 117 -1.93 4.29 21.27
N GLU A 118 -1.89 5.59 21.03
CA GLU A 118 -1.32 6.15 19.79
C GLU A 118 0.11 5.66 19.58
N ASP A 119 0.91 5.56 20.65
CA ASP A 119 2.29 5.08 20.64
C ASP A 119 2.44 3.66 20.06
N THR A 120 1.53 2.75 20.43
CA THR A 120 1.56 1.39 19.89
C THR A 120 1.25 1.38 18.40
N LEU A 121 0.29 2.18 17.96
CA LEU A 121 -0.10 2.28 16.54
C LEU A 121 1.02 2.92 15.73
N ARG A 122 1.61 4.00 16.24
CA ARG A 122 2.76 4.70 15.65
C ARG A 122 3.96 3.75 15.51
N SER A 123 4.34 3.06 16.59
CA SER A 123 5.46 2.12 16.56
C SER A 123 5.23 0.99 15.56
N THR A 124 4.00 0.47 15.46
CA THR A 124 3.69 -0.57 14.50
C THR A 124 3.75 -0.06 13.07
N LEU A 125 3.28 1.15 12.82
CA LEU A 125 3.39 1.79 11.51
C LEU A 125 4.86 2.00 11.12
N SER A 126 5.70 2.49 12.04
CA SER A 126 7.12 2.71 11.77
C SER A 126 7.87 1.42 11.43
N ILE A 127 7.54 0.30 12.10
CA ILE A 127 8.12 -1.02 11.79
C ILE A 127 7.68 -1.50 10.39
N TYR A 128 6.48 -1.11 9.96
CA TYR A 128 5.96 -1.52 8.65
C TYR A 128 6.58 -0.74 7.49
N ILE A 129 6.93 0.51 7.72
CA ILE A 129 7.58 1.37 6.72
C ILE A 129 8.98 0.82 6.47
N GLN A 130 9.30 0.52 5.20
CA GLN A 130 10.58 -0.08 4.82
C GLN A 130 11.74 0.93 4.80
N GLN A 131 11.42 2.20 4.66
CA GLN A 131 12.39 3.30 4.71
C GLN A 131 12.88 3.51 6.15
N GLU A 132 14.06 4.09 6.29
CA GLU A 132 14.55 4.49 7.59
C GLU A 132 13.62 5.51 8.23
N THR A 133 13.14 5.19 9.44
CA THR A 133 12.22 6.03 10.21
C THR A 133 12.81 6.41 11.55
N PHE A 134 12.56 7.66 11.96
CA PHE A 134 12.85 8.13 13.30
C PHE A 134 11.53 8.42 14.02
N CYS A 135 11.26 7.69 15.10
CA CYS A 135 10.12 7.95 15.95
C CYS A 135 10.50 8.98 17.03
N GLU A 136 9.61 9.96 17.22
CA GLU A 136 9.80 11.04 18.20
C GLU A 136 11.14 11.77 18.12
N PRO A 137 11.66 12.10 16.93
CA PRO A 137 12.88 12.89 16.87
C PRO A 137 12.60 14.25 17.49
N ARG A 138 13.50 14.70 18.37
CA ARG A 138 13.38 16.02 19.00
C ARG A 138 13.52 17.10 17.95
N SER A 139 12.45 17.81 17.67
CA SER A 139 12.42 18.95 16.75
C SER A 139 12.14 20.24 17.52
N GLY A 140 13.06 20.72 18.32
CA GLY A 140 13.07 22.05 18.95
C GLY A 140 11.84 22.53 19.76
N ALA A 141 10.63 22.10 19.42
CA ALA A 141 9.36 22.51 20.08
C ALA A 141 8.42 21.32 20.35
N GLY A 142 8.92 20.10 20.26
CA GLY A 142 8.14 18.87 20.46
C GLY A 142 8.75 17.72 19.68
N ASN A 143 8.13 16.58 19.76
CA ASN A 143 8.55 15.38 19.01
C ASN A 143 7.53 15.14 17.91
N SER A 144 7.97 15.09 16.64
CA SER A 144 7.14 14.57 15.56
C SER A 144 6.94 13.06 15.76
N ASP A 145 5.79 12.52 15.36
CA ASP A 145 5.51 11.10 15.56
C ASP A 145 6.49 10.21 14.78
N ILE A 146 6.57 10.38 13.47
CA ILE A 146 7.51 9.64 12.63
C ILE A 146 8.08 10.57 11.58
N THR A 147 9.41 10.60 11.44
CA THR A 147 10.10 11.28 10.35
C THR A 147 10.72 10.26 9.41
N VAL A 148 10.58 10.47 8.10
CA VAL A 148 11.17 9.65 7.03
C VAL A 148 12.05 10.55 6.17
N PRO A 149 13.35 10.69 6.50
CA PRO A 149 14.23 11.67 5.87
C PRO A 149 14.47 11.43 4.38
N SER A 150 14.53 10.16 3.94
CA SER A 150 14.71 9.80 2.53
C SER A 150 13.59 10.34 1.64
N GLU A 151 12.37 10.39 2.17
CA GLU A 151 11.17 10.89 1.49
C GLU A 151 10.90 12.37 1.76
N LYS A 152 11.59 12.97 2.74
CA LYS A 152 11.34 14.33 3.24
C LYS A 152 9.89 14.52 3.71
N VAL A 153 9.37 13.53 4.41
CA VAL A 153 8.01 13.57 4.96
C VAL A 153 8.01 13.37 6.47
N ILE A 154 6.98 13.91 7.10
CA ILE A 154 6.63 13.65 8.49
C ILE A 154 5.25 13.03 8.54
N ILE A 155 5.07 12.05 9.40
CA ILE A 155 3.78 11.44 9.68
C ILE A 155 3.35 11.85 11.08
N GLU A 156 2.16 12.37 11.17
CA GLU A 156 1.43 12.56 12.41
C GLU A 156 0.37 11.48 12.55
N THR A 157 0.26 10.87 13.72
CA THR A 157 -0.70 9.80 13.98
C THR A 157 -1.68 10.22 15.07
N LYS A 158 -2.96 10.00 14.88
CA LYS A 158 -4.00 10.29 15.87
C LYS A 158 -5.02 9.16 15.96
N LEU A 159 -5.54 8.95 17.16
CA LEU A 159 -6.80 8.22 17.34
C LEU A 159 -7.97 9.15 17.04
N TRP A 160 -8.98 8.66 16.34
CA TRP A 160 -10.21 9.40 16.20
C TRP A 160 -10.95 9.53 17.53
N LYS A 161 -10.96 10.73 18.10
CA LYS A 161 -11.68 11.09 19.33
C LYS A 161 -12.69 12.24 19.11
N GLY A 162 -13.07 12.48 17.84
CA GLY A 162 -13.97 13.56 17.45
C GLY A 162 -13.27 14.64 16.62
N LYS A 163 -14.08 15.53 16.03
CA LYS A 163 -13.63 16.51 15.05
C LYS A 163 -12.63 17.54 15.61
N GLU A 164 -12.81 17.98 16.84
CA GLU A 164 -11.90 18.94 17.48
C GLU A 164 -10.51 18.35 17.66
N TYR A 165 -10.43 17.13 18.20
CA TYR A 165 -9.17 16.42 18.38
C TYR A 165 -8.49 16.10 17.03
N TYR A 166 -9.27 15.72 16.03
CA TYR A 166 -8.77 15.56 14.67
C TYR A 166 -8.21 16.86 14.10
N ASN A 167 -8.88 17.99 14.31
CA ASN A 167 -8.42 19.28 13.78
C ASN A 167 -7.14 19.77 14.45
N SER A 168 -6.86 19.40 15.70
CA SER A 168 -5.65 19.82 16.42
C SER A 168 -4.35 19.25 15.84
N GLY A 169 -4.41 18.13 15.12
CA GLY A 169 -3.23 17.52 14.53
C GLY A 169 -2.66 18.28 13.32
N PHE A 170 -3.46 19.11 12.65
CA PHE A 170 -2.94 19.86 11.49
C PHE A 170 -1.93 20.95 11.87
N PRO A 171 -2.17 21.81 12.87
CA PRO A 171 -1.15 22.75 13.38
C PRO A 171 0.12 22.02 13.83
N GLU A 172 -0.02 20.91 14.57
CA GLU A 172 1.12 20.13 15.05
C GLU A 172 1.99 19.62 13.89
N LEU A 173 1.37 18.98 12.92
CA LEU A 173 2.08 18.48 11.73
C LEU A 173 2.71 19.62 10.93
N ASN A 174 1.99 20.73 10.74
CA ASN A 174 2.52 21.91 10.04
C ASN A 174 3.77 22.46 10.71
N ASP A 175 3.76 22.61 12.03
CA ASP A 175 4.91 23.09 12.80
C ASP A 175 6.14 22.18 12.63
N TYR A 176 5.94 20.87 12.59
CA TYR A 176 7.03 19.91 12.34
C TYR A 176 7.57 20.02 10.92
N LEU A 177 6.69 20.12 9.92
CA LEU A 177 7.07 20.28 8.51
C LEU A 177 7.86 21.59 8.28
N GLU A 178 7.42 22.69 8.88
CA GLU A 178 8.13 23.98 8.82
C GLU A 178 9.54 23.87 9.39
N LYS A 179 9.69 23.27 10.57
CA LYS A 179 10.99 23.10 11.23
C LYS A 179 11.94 22.19 10.47
N ALA A 180 11.41 21.14 9.86
CA ALA A 180 12.16 20.21 9.02
C ALA A 180 12.48 20.78 7.62
N ASN A 181 11.83 21.87 7.23
CA ASN A 181 11.83 22.41 5.86
C ASN A 181 11.35 21.37 4.85
N TYR A 182 10.24 20.69 5.18
CA TYR A 182 9.56 19.75 4.33
C TYR A 182 8.23 20.32 3.85
N ASP A 183 7.80 19.95 2.64
CA ASP A 183 6.58 20.50 2.01
C ASP A 183 5.41 19.54 2.05
N GLU A 184 5.65 18.28 2.45
CA GLU A 184 4.69 17.19 2.38
C GLU A 184 4.67 16.40 3.69
N GLY A 185 3.47 16.02 4.13
CA GLY A 185 3.28 15.21 5.32
C GLY A 185 2.08 14.29 5.23
N TYR A 186 2.05 13.29 6.11
CA TYR A 186 0.95 12.35 6.23
C TYR A 186 0.26 12.52 7.58
N TYR A 187 -1.06 12.60 7.55
CA TYR A 187 -1.89 12.62 8.73
C TYR A 187 -2.70 11.34 8.81
N ILE A 188 -2.25 10.41 9.64
CA ILE A 188 -2.84 9.06 9.73
C ILE A 188 -3.76 8.98 10.95
N VAL A 189 -5.04 8.73 10.71
CA VAL A 189 -6.07 8.68 11.74
C VAL A 189 -6.60 7.27 11.90
N PHE A 190 -6.40 6.67 13.06
CA PHE A 190 -6.93 5.35 13.39
C PHE A 190 -8.35 5.49 13.96
N ASP A 191 -9.33 4.94 13.24
CA ASP A 191 -10.75 5.04 13.60
C ASP A 191 -11.32 3.68 14.06
N TYR A 192 -11.61 3.60 15.36
CA TYR A 192 -12.24 2.42 15.97
C TYR A 192 -13.77 2.44 15.92
N ASN A 193 -14.38 3.45 15.33
CA ASN A 193 -15.83 3.48 15.17
C ASN A 193 -16.30 2.42 14.18
N LYS A 194 -17.46 1.82 14.46
CA LYS A 194 -18.09 0.86 13.54
C LYS A 194 -18.57 1.53 12.26
N ASN A 195 -19.12 2.73 12.37
CA ASN A 195 -19.62 3.52 11.25
C ASN A 195 -18.59 4.58 10.85
N PRO A 196 -18.51 4.95 9.55
CA PRO A 196 -17.69 6.05 9.11
C PRO A 196 -18.02 7.34 9.89
N ASN A 197 -17.00 8.02 10.38
CA ASN A 197 -17.17 9.33 11.01
C ASN A 197 -17.53 10.41 9.98
N GLN A 198 -17.92 11.59 10.46
CA GLN A 198 -18.38 12.69 9.59
C GLN A 198 -17.33 13.19 8.59
N VAL A 199 -16.03 13.07 8.90
CA VAL A 199 -14.95 13.48 7.96
C VAL A 199 -14.85 12.45 6.84
N ILE A 200 -14.87 11.16 7.16
CA ILE A 200 -14.89 10.08 6.18
C ILE A 200 -16.13 10.19 5.27
N GLN A 201 -17.30 10.51 5.83
CA GLN A 201 -18.52 10.69 5.04
C GLN A 201 -18.43 11.86 4.05
N ALA A 202 -17.73 12.93 4.43
CA ALA A 202 -17.59 14.12 3.61
C ALA A 202 -16.49 14.02 2.54
N HIS A 203 -15.36 13.37 2.86
CA HIS A 203 -14.14 13.42 2.06
C HIS A 203 -13.60 12.04 1.63
N GLY A 204 -14.16 10.94 2.16
CA GLY A 204 -13.61 9.61 1.99
C GLY A 204 -12.53 9.28 3.03
N GLU A 205 -11.97 8.07 2.91
CA GLU A 205 -10.94 7.57 3.82
C GLU A 205 -9.53 8.03 3.46
N PHE A 206 -9.38 8.61 2.30
CA PHE A 206 -8.14 9.17 1.79
C PHE A 206 -8.42 10.44 0.98
N PHE A 207 -7.73 11.53 1.32
CA PHE A 207 -7.82 12.80 0.58
C PHE A 207 -6.63 13.69 0.90
N ASP A 208 -6.35 14.61 -0.02
CA ASP A 208 -5.31 15.63 0.12
C ASP A 208 -5.89 16.92 0.69
N LYS A 209 -5.13 17.57 1.54
CA LYS A 209 -5.46 18.86 2.11
C LYS A 209 -4.25 19.79 2.06
N ILE A 210 -4.44 21.00 1.54
CA ILE A 210 -3.45 22.05 1.69
C ILE A 210 -3.71 22.76 3.03
N TYR A 211 -2.70 22.77 3.88
CA TYR A 211 -2.74 23.50 5.16
C TYR A 211 -1.50 24.39 5.26
N GLU A 212 -1.68 25.69 5.35
CA GLU A 212 -0.61 26.70 5.44
C GLU A 212 0.55 26.47 4.43
N ARG A 213 0.22 26.16 3.16
CA ARG A 213 1.13 25.86 2.04
C ARG A 213 1.77 24.47 2.05
N LYS A 214 1.51 23.64 3.05
CA LYS A 214 1.99 22.24 3.09
C LYS A 214 0.92 21.31 2.52
N LEU A 215 1.37 20.32 1.76
CA LEU A 215 0.50 19.24 1.28
C LEU A 215 0.39 18.17 2.37
N ILE A 216 -0.80 17.94 2.85
CA ILE A 216 -1.07 16.92 3.87
C ILE A 216 -1.97 15.83 3.28
N HIS A 217 -1.44 14.62 3.22
CA HIS A 217 -2.17 13.41 2.85
C HIS A 217 -2.89 12.87 4.08
N VAL A 218 -4.21 12.98 4.10
CA VAL A 218 -5.04 12.47 5.22
C VAL A 218 -5.46 11.05 4.92
N VAL A 219 -5.14 10.13 5.82
CA VAL A 219 -5.44 8.70 5.69
C VAL A 219 -6.19 8.21 6.92
N PHE A 220 -7.42 7.77 6.75
CA PHE A 220 -8.15 7.07 7.80
C PHE A 220 -7.95 5.58 7.69
N ILE A 221 -7.57 4.94 8.80
CA ILE A 221 -7.44 3.48 8.92
C ILE A 221 -8.57 2.98 9.81
N ARG A 222 -9.48 2.18 9.22
CA ARG A 222 -10.64 1.65 9.92
C ARG A 222 -10.26 0.39 10.71
N MET A 223 -10.26 0.51 12.04
CA MET A 223 -9.81 -0.56 12.93
C MET A 223 -10.90 -1.60 13.23
N ASN A 224 -12.17 -1.24 13.05
CA ASN A 224 -13.35 -2.07 13.35
C ASN A 224 -14.24 -2.28 12.12
N LEU A 225 -13.66 -2.59 10.96
CA LEU A 225 -14.44 -2.97 9.79
C LEU A 225 -15.25 -4.25 10.08
N ILE A 226 -16.54 -4.17 9.83
CA ILE A 226 -17.43 -5.34 9.93
C ILE A 226 -17.11 -6.27 8.76
N THR A 227 -16.67 -7.48 9.07
CA THR A 227 -16.37 -8.46 8.02
C THR A 227 -17.67 -8.93 7.32
N PRO A 228 -17.61 -9.35 6.04
CA PRO A 228 -18.76 -9.91 5.33
C PRO A 228 -19.47 -11.03 6.12
N SER A 229 -18.70 -11.85 6.85
CA SER A 229 -19.25 -12.92 7.72
C SER A 229 -20.04 -12.39 8.91
N GLN A 230 -19.65 -11.22 9.43
CA GLN A 230 -20.39 -10.57 10.53
C GLN A 230 -21.67 -9.89 10.03
N LEU A 231 -21.62 -9.28 8.83
CA LEU A 231 -22.81 -8.75 8.15
C LEU A 231 -23.82 -9.87 7.91
N TYR A 232 -23.40 -10.98 7.32
CA TYR A 232 -24.27 -12.14 7.08
C TYR A 232 -24.92 -12.70 8.33
N LYS A 233 -24.18 -12.74 9.46
CA LYS A 233 -24.74 -13.17 10.76
C LYS A 233 -25.73 -12.16 11.33
N ALA A 234 -25.53 -10.88 11.13
CA ALA A 234 -26.45 -9.83 11.56
C ALA A 234 -27.78 -9.89 10.79
N ASP A 235 -27.71 -10.08 9.47
CA ASP A 235 -28.88 -10.19 8.59
C ASP A 235 -29.70 -11.44 8.92
N LYS A 236 -29.05 -12.59 9.17
CA LYS A 236 -29.75 -13.80 9.64
C LYS A 236 -30.48 -13.62 10.98
N LYS A 237 -29.88 -12.84 11.89
CA LYS A 237 -30.46 -12.58 13.19
C LYS A 237 -31.70 -11.68 13.10
N ASN A 238 -31.66 -10.72 12.18
CA ASN A 238 -32.83 -9.84 11.91
C ASN A 238 -33.97 -10.56 11.16
N SER A 239 -33.62 -11.49 10.25
CA SER A 239 -34.60 -12.28 9.51
C SER A 239 -35.26 -13.37 10.36
N ALA A 240 -34.70 -13.74 11.52
CA ALA A 240 -35.27 -14.73 12.44
C ALA A 240 -36.19 -14.08 13.50
N LEU A 241 -36.37 -12.75 13.47
CA LEU A 241 -37.21 -11.97 14.37
C LEU A 241 -38.51 -11.47 13.69
N ILE A 242 -38.70 -11.84 12.42
CA ILE A 242 -39.92 -11.63 11.63
C ILE A 242 -40.65 -12.98 11.43
#